data_c9a211f94e44fa0d02f1eccfd31f19fd
#
_entry.id   c9a211f94e44fa0d02f1eccfd31f19fd
#
_cell.length_a   1.000
_cell.length_b   1.000
_cell.length_c   1.000
_cell.angle_alpha   90.00
_cell.angle_beta   90.00
_cell.angle_gamma   90.00
#
_symmetry.space_group_name_H-M   'P 1'
#
loop_
_entity.id
_entity.type
_entity.pdbx_description
1 polymer ?
#
loop_
_entity_poly.entity_id
_entity_poly.type
_entity_poly.pdbx_seq_one_letter_code
_entity_poly.pdbx_strand_id
1 'polypeptide(L)'
;MSKFGKDVETKWGLYIDDFEVYNFGHLFTAACLHKRLTGKDSFLKIAVKTADYLEGMYADALEKGEVQTAVCPSHYMGLVEMYRTTGEERYLKLAEQAIALRDSVKEGMDDNQDRIPLREHEKIIGHAVRANYLYAGVADLCLEEDDEELKDVLHKVWRSLVDKKLYLTGGCGALYNGTSPYGNFFVDQKVHQAYGYEYQLPNITAYNETCASLGGVFWAYRMFQMEPEAEYFDVLE
;
A
#
# COMPACT_ATOMS: atom_id res chain seq x y z
N MET A 1 6.17 23.45 -1.01
CA MET A 1 5.11 23.82 -0.07
C MET A 1 3.96 22.87 -0.34
N SER A 2 3.56 22.09 0.65
CA SER A 2 2.38 21.24 0.51
C SER A 2 1.16 22.11 0.24
N LYS A 3 0.17 21.57 -0.44
CA LYS A 3 -1.14 22.19 -0.64
C LYS A 3 -1.89 22.55 0.66
N PHE A 4 -1.25 22.38 1.82
CA PHE A 4 -1.75 22.72 3.14
C PHE A 4 -1.89 24.25 3.34
N GLY A 5 -2.66 24.87 2.47
CA GLY A 5 -3.14 26.22 2.64
C GLY A 5 -4.53 26.21 3.30
N LYS A 6 -5.03 27.38 3.62
CA LYS A 6 -6.30 27.59 4.33
C LYS A 6 -7.55 27.00 3.66
N ASP A 7 -7.45 26.51 2.42
CA ASP A 7 -8.57 25.94 1.66
C ASP A 7 -8.71 24.44 1.86
N VAL A 8 -7.96 23.87 2.79
CA VAL A 8 -7.83 22.44 3.03
C VAL A 8 -8.91 21.90 3.96
N GLU A 9 -9.79 22.75 4.49
CA GLU A 9 -10.85 22.32 5.41
C GLU A 9 -11.87 21.34 4.83
N THR A 10 -11.79 21.03 3.52
CA THR A 10 -12.84 20.24 2.87
C THR A 10 -12.36 19.08 2.00
N LYS A 11 -11.05 18.87 1.78
CA LYS A 11 -10.58 17.82 0.85
C LYS A 11 -9.25 17.23 1.32
N TRP A 12 -9.34 16.31 2.19
CA TRP A 12 -8.18 15.70 2.80
C TRP A 12 -7.68 14.51 2.02
N GLY A 13 -6.39 14.31 2.04
CA GLY A 13 -5.60 13.27 1.42
C GLY A 13 -6.04 11.81 1.62
N LEU A 14 -7.30 11.61 1.97
CA LEU A 14 -8.03 10.38 1.80
C LEU A 14 -8.66 10.29 0.40
N TYR A 15 -8.58 11.33 -0.42
CA TYR A 15 -8.97 11.24 -1.81
C TYR A 15 -7.93 10.45 -2.60
N ILE A 16 -8.43 9.62 -3.48
CA ILE A 16 -7.64 8.69 -4.27
C ILE A 16 -6.54 9.36 -5.10
N ASP A 17 -6.69 10.63 -5.43
CA ASP A 17 -5.76 11.39 -6.26
C ASP A 17 -4.83 12.30 -5.45
N ASP A 18 -4.93 12.31 -4.12
CA ASP A 18 -4.10 13.14 -3.25
C ASP A 18 -2.89 12.35 -2.73
N PHE A 19 -1.69 12.91 -2.90
CA PHE A 19 -0.43 12.28 -2.53
C PHE A 19 0.08 12.66 -1.13
N GLU A 20 -0.69 13.39 -0.35
CA GLU A 20 -0.27 13.83 0.98
C GLU A 20 -0.01 12.64 1.91
N VAL A 21 -0.94 11.69 1.99
CA VAL A 21 -0.79 10.50 2.85
C VAL A 21 0.33 9.59 2.36
N TYR A 22 0.53 9.48 1.05
CA TYR A 22 1.70 8.84 0.46
C TYR A 22 3.01 9.50 0.94
N ASN A 23 3.09 10.83 0.92
CA ASN A 23 4.25 11.55 1.41
C ASN A 23 4.44 11.40 2.93
N PHE A 24 3.36 11.29 3.71
CA PHE A 24 3.45 11.03 5.16
C PHE A 24 4.13 9.69 5.45
N GLY A 25 3.79 8.64 4.73
CA GLY A 25 4.43 7.33 4.91
C GLY A 25 5.93 7.36 4.68
N HIS A 26 6.38 8.03 3.62
CA HIS A 26 7.81 8.21 3.35
C HIS A 26 8.49 9.11 4.39
N LEU A 27 7.79 10.14 4.89
CA LEU A 27 8.27 10.98 5.99
C LEU A 27 8.49 10.14 7.26
N PHE A 28 7.55 9.26 7.61
CA PHE A 28 7.65 8.37 8.78
C PHE A 28 8.89 7.46 8.67
N THR A 29 9.01 6.76 7.55
CA THR A 29 10.15 5.87 7.29
C THR A 29 11.49 6.62 7.35
N ALA A 30 11.57 7.78 6.67
CA ALA A 30 12.80 8.58 6.66
C ALA A 30 13.15 9.13 8.05
N ALA A 31 12.16 9.56 8.82
CA ALA A 31 12.37 10.08 10.18
C ALA A 31 12.82 8.99 11.14
N CYS A 32 12.26 7.79 11.05
CA CYS A 32 12.67 6.62 11.81
C CYS A 32 14.11 6.21 11.48
N LEU A 33 14.44 6.12 10.19
CA LEU A 33 15.79 5.82 9.75
C LEU A 33 16.80 6.86 10.24
N HIS A 34 16.46 8.15 10.12
CA HIS A 34 17.30 9.25 10.62
C HIS A 34 17.54 9.12 12.15
N LYS A 35 16.50 8.80 12.92
CA LYS A 35 16.62 8.57 14.37
C LYS A 35 17.56 7.41 14.67
N ARG A 36 17.39 6.27 14.01
CA ARG A 36 18.23 5.07 14.21
C ARG A 36 19.70 5.32 13.86
N LEU A 37 19.98 6.05 12.77
CA LEU A 37 21.34 6.29 12.29
C LEU A 37 22.06 7.42 13.05
N THR A 38 21.35 8.44 13.50
CA THR A 38 21.98 9.66 14.06
C THR A 38 21.73 9.86 15.54
N GLY A 39 20.77 9.15 16.13
CA GLY A 39 20.29 9.37 17.50
C GLY A 39 19.46 10.67 17.69
N LYS A 40 19.28 11.48 16.64
CA LYS A 40 18.59 12.79 16.73
C LYS A 40 17.07 12.65 16.56
N ASP A 41 16.32 13.41 17.38
CA ASP A 41 14.85 13.39 17.40
C ASP A 41 14.18 14.47 16.54
N SER A 42 14.96 15.40 15.97
CA SER A 42 14.39 16.57 15.30
C SER A 42 13.43 16.20 14.16
N PHE A 43 13.79 15.19 13.37
CA PHE A 43 12.96 14.73 12.25
C PHE A 43 11.80 13.85 12.75
N LEU A 44 12.06 12.97 13.73
CA LEU A 44 11.02 12.14 14.35
C LEU A 44 9.91 12.99 14.98
N LYS A 45 10.23 14.12 15.61
CA LYS A 45 9.23 15.05 16.16
C LYS A 45 8.27 15.63 15.10
N ILE A 46 8.72 15.77 13.87
CA ILE A 46 7.87 16.18 12.75
C ILE A 46 6.95 15.02 12.36
N ALA A 47 7.51 13.81 12.23
CA ALA A 47 6.74 12.59 11.92
C ALA A 47 5.65 12.33 12.97
N VAL A 48 5.95 12.48 14.26
CA VAL A 48 4.96 12.35 15.35
C VAL A 48 3.77 13.29 15.14
N LYS A 49 4.01 14.57 14.88
CA LYS A 49 2.93 15.55 14.63
C LYS A 49 2.11 15.20 13.39
N THR A 50 2.77 14.65 12.38
CA THR A 50 2.09 14.21 11.14
C THR A 50 1.24 12.97 11.41
N ALA A 51 1.71 12.05 12.27
CA ALA A 51 0.93 10.89 12.68
C ALA A 51 -0.28 11.27 13.52
N ASP A 52 -0.12 12.20 14.48
CA ASP A 52 -1.24 12.75 15.27
C ASP A 52 -2.31 13.37 14.37
N TYR A 53 -1.87 14.06 13.32
CA TYR A 53 -2.76 14.65 12.34
C TYR A 53 -3.48 13.58 11.49
N LEU A 54 -2.77 12.55 11.03
CA LEU A 54 -3.34 11.43 10.28
C LEU A 54 -4.38 10.65 11.11
N GLU A 55 -4.10 10.43 12.40
CA GLU A 55 -5.04 9.80 13.34
C GLU A 55 -6.34 10.60 13.46
N GLY A 56 -6.25 11.93 13.60
CA GLY A 56 -7.41 12.81 13.60
C GLY A 56 -8.20 12.77 12.30
N MET A 57 -7.52 12.71 11.15
CA MET A 57 -8.18 12.57 9.85
C MET A 57 -9.02 11.29 9.73
N TYR A 58 -8.46 10.15 10.15
CA TYR A 58 -9.18 8.88 10.10
C TYR A 58 -10.37 8.87 11.06
N ALA A 59 -10.21 9.42 12.28
CA ALA A 59 -11.30 9.55 13.22
C ALA A 59 -12.45 10.40 12.65
N ASP A 60 -12.15 11.55 12.03
CA ASP A 60 -13.11 12.45 11.40
C ASP A 60 -13.83 11.79 10.21
N ALA A 61 -13.08 11.06 9.36
CA ALA A 61 -13.64 10.34 8.22
C ALA A 61 -14.61 9.23 8.67
N LEU A 62 -14.28 8.51 9.75
CA LEU A 62 -15.15 7.51 10.35
C LEU A 62 -16.44 8.13 10.90
N GLU A 63 -16.32 9.21 11.67
CA GLU A 63 -17.47 9.91 12.25
C GLU A 63 -18.45 10.38 11.17
N LYS A 64 -17.92 10.89 10.05
CA LYS A 64 -18.72 11.36 8.90
C LYS A 64 -19.20 10.21 8.00
N GLY A 65 -18.66 9.01 8.13
CA GLY A 65 -18.93 7.89 7.23
C GLY A 65 -18.46 8.15 5.78
N GLU A 66 -17.40 8.95 5.63
CA GLU A 66 -16.78 9.34 4.36
C GLU A 66 -15.37 8.77 4.23
N VAL A 67 -15.26 7.48 4.37
CA VAL A 67 -13.97 6.78 4.27
C VAL A 67 -13.56 6.62 2.80
N GLN A 68 -12.31 6.97 2.51
CA GLN A 68 -11.64 6.71 1.25
C GLN A 68 -10.22 6.20 1.53
N THR A 69 -9.68 5.42 0.62
CA THR A 69 -8.30 4.94 0.73
C THR A 69 -7.33 5.91 0.06
N ALA A 70 -6.17 6.07 0.70
CA ALA A 70 -5.11 6.90 0.15
C ALA A 70 -4.44 6.24 -1.07
N VAL A 71 -4.07 7.07 -2.01
CA VAL A 71 -3.21 6.68 -3.14
C VAL A 71 -1.87 6.16 -2.62
N CYS A 72 -1.41 5.03 -3.16
CA CYS A 72 -0.10 4.42 -2.84
C CYS A 72 0.17 4.39 -1.32
N PRO A 73 -0.42 3.46 -0.56
CA PRO A 73 -0.53 3.54 0.90
C PRO A 73 0.78 3.26 1.64
N SER A 74 1.82 4.07 1.42
CA SER A 74 3.12 3.98 2.06
C SER A 74 3.07 4.17 3.58
N HIS A 75 2.01 4.82 4.07
CA HIS A 75 1.83 5.12 5.49
C HIS A 75 1.57 3.87 6.33
N TYR A 76 1.09 2.77 5.76
CA TYR A 76 0.99 1.50 6.50
C TYR A 76 2.37 1.05 6.96
N MET A 77 3.33 0.92 6.04
CA MET A 77 4.73 0.61 6.35
C MET A 77 5.35 1.67 7.29
N GLY A 78 5.10 2.94 7.00
CA GLY A 78 5.65 4.05 7.78
C GLY A 78 5.20 4.07 9.23
N LEU A 79 3.94 3.73 9.50
CA LEU A 79 3.38 3.65 10.87
C LEU A 79 3.96 2.46 11.64
N VAL A 80 4.13 1.30 10.99
CA VAL A 80 4.82 0.16 11.61
C VAL A 80 6.27 0.50 11.94
N GLU A 81 6.99 1.24 11.07
CA GLU A 81 8.33 1.75 11.37
C GLU A 81 8.33 2.76 12.53
N MET A 82 7.31 3.59 12.68
CA MET A 82 7.13 4.47 13.85
C MET A 82 6.98 3.65 15.13
N TYR A 83 6.16 2.59 15.11
CA TYR A 83 6.03 1.65 16.22
C TYR A 83 7.39 1.02 16.60
N ARG A 84 8.09 0.41 15.65
CA ARG A 84 9.41 -0.22 15.85
C ARG A 84 10.46 0.73 16.41
N THR A 85 10.38 2.01 16.03
CA THR A 85 11.35 3.02 16.44
C THR A 85 11.06 3.65 17.80
N THR A 86 9.78 3.81 18.15
CA THR A 86 9.35 4.52 19.37
C THR A 86 8.92 3.58 20.49
N GLY A 87 8.45 2.38 20.15
CA GLY A 87 7.78 1.45 21.08
C GLY A 87 6.34 1.86 21.43
N GLU A 88 5.79 2.89 20.75
CA GLU A 88 4.42 3.36 21.02
C GLU A 88 3.39 2.54 20.22
N GLU A 89 2.64 1.66 20.88
CA GLU A 89 1.61 0.79 20.27
C GLU A 89 0.55 1.54 19.45
N ARG A 90 0.33 2.82 19.74
CA ARG A 90 -0.66 3.62 19.01
C ARG A 90 -0.39 3.67 17.51
N TYR A 91 0.87 3.63 17.07
CA TYR A 91 1.21 3.65 15.65
C TYR A 91 0.88 2.33 14.97
N LEU A 92 1.08 1.20 15.65
CA LEU A 92 0.67 -0.11 15.14
C LEU A 92 -0.85 -0.18 15.00
N LYS A 93 -1.59 0.25 16.04
CA LYS A 93 -3.05 0.33 16.01
C LYS A 93 -3.57 1.26 14.90
N LEU A 94 -2.88 2.37 14.65
CA LEU A 94 -3.27 3.28 13.57
C LEU A 94 -3.03 2.65 12.20
N ALA A 95 -1.96 1.85 12.02
CA ALA A 95 -1.72 1.10 10.79
C ALA A 95 -2.81 0.03 10.57
N GLU A 96 -3.14 -0.74 11.61
CA GLU A 96 -4.22 -1.73 11.59
C GLU A 96 -5.56 -1.09 11.21
N GLN A 97 -5.94 0.00 11.89
CA GLN A 97 -7.16 0.75 11.58
C GLN A 97 -7.19 1.28 10.16
N ALA A 98 -6.09 1.86 9.68
CA ALA A 98 -6.00 2.40 8.34
C ALA A 98 -6.14 1.32 7.26
N ILE A 99 -5.64 0.10 7.51
CA ILE A 99 -5.83 -1.07 6.64
C ILE A 99 -7.29 -1.54 6.71
N ALA A 100 -7.85 -1.69 7.90
CA ALA A 100 -9.22 -2.16 8.10
C ALA A 100 -10.27 -1.18 7.51
N LEU A 101 -9.99 0.12 7.50
CA LEU A 101 -10.86 1.13 6.91
C LEU A 101 -11.09 0.95 5.40
N ARG A 102 -10.21 0.23 4.70
CA ARG A 102 -10.40 -0.08 3.27
C ARG A 102 -11.73 -0.79 3.02
N ASP A 103 -12.15 -1.66 3.93
CA ASP A 103 -13.38 -2.43 3.81
C ASP A 103 -14.65 -1.58 4.05
N SER A 104 -14.47 -0.34 4.52
CA SER A 104 -15.55 0.64 4.75
C SER A 104 -15.76 1.60 3.58
N VAL A 105 -15.00 1.49 2.51
CA VAL A 105 -15.14 2.35 1.32
C VAL A 105 -16.42 1.98 0.58
N LYS A 106 -17.30 2.97 0.37
CA LYS A 106 -18.63 2.72 -0.23
C LYS A 106 -18.60 2.54 -1.74
N GLU A 107 -17.71 3.26 -2.41
CA GLU A 107 -17.57 3.26 -3.87
C GLU A 107 -16.14 2.85 -4.26
N GLY A 108 -15.73 1.68 -3.77
CA GLY A 108 -14.42 1.14 -4.03
C GLY A 108 -14.20 0.78 -5.50
N MET A 109 -12.94 0.78 -5.91
CA MET A 109 -12.54 0.48 -7.27
C MET A 109 -11.38 -0.52 -7.31
N ASP A 110 -11.34 -1.34 -8.35
CA ASP A 110 -10.26 -2.31 -8.55
C ASP A 110 -8.90 -1.63 -8.74
N ASP A 111 -8.90 -0.43 -9.32
CA ASP A 111 -7.67 0.35 -9.52
C ASP A 111 -6.96 0.69 -8.19
N ASN A 112 -7.71 0.86 -7.12
CA ASN A 112 -7.19 1.14 -5.78
C ASN A 112 -7.30 -0.06 -4.81
N GLN A 113 -7.66 -1.24 -5.28
CA GLN A 113 -7.80 -2.49 -4.51
C GLN A 113 -8.75 -2.37 -3.30
N ASP A 114 -9.80 -1.54 -3.37
CA ASP A 114 -10.72 -1.28 -2.26
C ASP A 114 -12.20 -1.57 -2.56
N ARG A 115 -12.49 -2.18 -3.72
CA ARG A 115 -13.84 -2.63 -4.06
C ARG A 115 -14.19 -3.99 -3.42
N ILE A 116 -13.20 -4.84 -3.24
CA ILE A 116 -13.33 -6.16 -2.61
C ILE A 116 -12.66 -6.04 -1.23
N PRO A 117 -13.26 -6.58 -0.16
CA PRO A 117 -12.62 -6.62 1.15
C PRO A 117 -11.23 -7.26 1.09
N LEU A 118 -10.27 -6.71 1.83
CA LEU A 118 -8.87 -7.15 1.79
C LEU A 118 -8.72 -8.66 2.03
N ARG A 119 -9.49 -9.20 2.98
CA ARG A 119 -9.44 -10.64 3.33
C ARG A 119 -10.00 -11.56 2.25
N GLU A 120 -10.67 -11.01 1.24
CA GLU A 120 -11.20 -11.73 0.08
C GLU A 120 -10.30 -11.60 -1.17
N HIS A 121 -9.13 -10.97 -1.04
CA HIS A 121 -8.22 -10.83 -2.16
C HIS A 121 -7.58 -12.18 -2.52
N GLU A 122 -7.69 -12.57 -3.79
CA GLU A 122 -7.11 -13.80 -4.35
C GLU A 122 -6.07 -13.52 -5.44
N LYS A 123 -6.11 -12.33 -6.02
CA LYS A 123 -5.29 -11.95 -7.19
C LYS A 123 -4.77 -10.54 -7.03
N ILE A 124 -3.54 -10.31 -7.49
CA ILE A 124 -3.05 -8.95 -7.63
C ILE A 124 -3.72 -8.26 -8.82
N ILE A 125 -4.31 -7.10 -8.57
CA ILE A 125 -5.05 -6.31 -9.57
C ILE A 125 -4.81 -4.82 -9.39
N GLY A 126 -5.33 -4.04 -10.33
CA GLY A 126 -5.36 -2.59 -10.26
C GLY A 126 -3.99 -1.95 -10.42
N HIS A 127 -3.88 -0.72 -10.01
CA HIS A 127 -2.66 0.06 -10.13
C HIS A 127 -1.48 -0.61 -9.40
N ALA A 128 -0.41 -0.89 -10.14
CA ALA A 128 0.65 -1.78 -9.66
C ALA A 128 1.41 -1.23 -8.44
N VAL A 129 1.71 0.07 -8.43
CA VAL A 129 2.37 0.71 -7.28
C VAL A 129 1.47 0.65 -6.04
N ARG A 130 0.18 0.99 -6.19
CA ARG A 130 -0.79 0.94 -5.08
C ARG A 130 -0.91 -0.46 -4.48
N ALA A 131 -1.02 -1.48 -5.34
CA ALA A 131 -1.10 -2.88 -4.92
C ALA A 131 0.16 -3.31 -4.14
N ASN A 132 1.34 -3.08 -4.70
CA ASN A 132 2.59 -3.50 -4.07
C ASN A 132 2.81 -2.81 -2.72
N TYR A 133 2.47 -1.53 -2.60
CA TYR A 133 2.54 -0.80 -1.34
C TYR A 133 1.51 -1.29 -0.31
N LEU A 134 0.29 -1.62 -0.76
CA LEU A 134 -0.73 -2.22 0.09
C LEU A 134 -0.22 -3.51 0.71
N TYR A 135 0.21 -4.48 -0.11
CA TYR A 135 0.63 -5.78 0.39
C TYR A 135 1.95 -5.73 1.16
N ALA A 136 2.85 -4.80 0.83
CA ALA A 136 4.02 -4.53 1.67
C ALA A 136 3.61 -4.02 3.07
N GLY A 137 2.63 -3.13 3.15
CA GLY A 137 2.11 -2.64 4.43
C GLY A 137 1.37 -3.70 5.24
N VAL A 138 0.59 -4.55 4.57
CA VAL A 138 -0.09 -5.70 5.21
C VAL A 138 0.94 -6.71 5.74
N ALA A 139 2.00 -6.99 4.96
CA ALA A 139 3.08 -7.87 5.41
C ALA A 139 3.85 -7.28 6.62
N ASP A 140 4.07 -5.97 6.66
CA ASP A 140 4.64 -5.31 7.84
C ASP A 140 3.76 -5.47 9.09
N LEU A 141 2.44 -5.37 8.94
CA LEU A 141 1.51 -5.62 10.04
C LEU A 141 1.58 -7.08 10.51
N CYS A 142 1.58 -8.05 9.59
CA CYS A 142 1.69 -9.48 9.90
C CYS A 142 3.03 -9.86 10.55
N LEU A 143 4.08 -9.06 10.40
CA LEU A 143 5.35 -9.25 11.13
C LEU A 143 5.26 -8.88 12.61
N GLU A 144 4.32 -8.00 12.98
CA GLU A 144 4.10 -7.57 14.35
C GLU A 144 2.91 -8.29 15.01
N GLU A 145 1.93 -8.68 14.21
CA GLU A 145 0.71 -9.33 14.65
C GLU A 145 0.51 -10.67 13.92
N ASP A 146 0.16 -11.72 14.66
CA ASP A 146 0.02 -13.07 14.13
C ASP A 146 -1.37 -13.26 13.50
N ASP A 147 -1.62 -12.65 12.34
CA ASP A 147 -2.88 -12.77 11.58
C ASP A 147 -2.74 -13.76 10.43
N GLU A 148 -3.06 -15.03 10.70
CA GLU A 148 -2.95 -16.12 9.73
C GLU A 148 -3.84 -15.92 8.49
N GLU A 149 -5.00 -15.27 8.65
CA GLU A 149 -5.90 -15.00 7.51
C GLU A 149 -5.30 -13.99 6.53
N LEU A 150 -4.67 -12.92 7.06
CA LEU A 150 -3.95 -11.97 6.22
C LEU A 150 -2.70 -12.57 5.59
N LYS A 151 -1.98 -13.46 6.28
CA LYS A 151 -0.85 -14.20 5.69
C LYS A 151 -1.30 -15.06 4.52
N ASP A 152 -2.42 -15.77 4.65
CA ASP A 152 -3.02 -16.54 3.56
C ASP A 152 -3.37 -15.68 2.34
N VAL A 153 -3.91 -14.49 2.56
CA VAL A 153 -4.18 -13.52 1.49
C VAL A 153 -2.86 -13.09 0.81
N LEU A 154 -1.84 -12.75 1.60
CA LEU A 154 -0.54 -12.36 1.06
C LEU A 154 0.05 -13.46 0.17
N HIS A 155 -0.01 -14.72 0.59
CA HIS A 155 0.47 -15.85 -0.21
C HIS A 155 -0.31 -16.01 -1.52
N LYS A 156 -1.64 -15.98 -1.48
CA LYS A 156 -2.49 -16.07 -2.69
C LYS A 156 -2.16 -14.97 -3.69
N VAL A 157 -2.07 -13.74 -3.20
CA VAL A 157 -1.81 -12.57 -4.05
C VAL A 157 -0.36 -12.58 -4.56
N TRP A 158 0.60 -13.03 -3.74
CA TRP A 158 1.99 -13.23 -4.15
C TRP A 158 2.11 -14.25 -5.29
N ARG A 159 1.46 -15.42 -5.17
CA ARG A 159 1.43 -16.43 -6.25
C ARG A 159 0.79 -15.88 -7.52
N SER A 160 -0.27 -15.06 -7.39
CA SER A 160 -0.87 -14.38 -8.54
C SER A 160 0.11 -13.44 -9.26
N LEU A 161 0.99 -12.75 -8.52
CA LEU A 161 2.05 -11.91 -9.08
C LEU A 161 3.13 -12.74 -9.77
N VAL A 162 3.81 -13.56 -8.99
CA VAL A 162 5.07 -14.22 -9.40
C VAL A 162 4.83 -15.23 -10.52
N ASP A 163 3.78 -16.03 -10.41
CA ASP A 163 3.53 -17.09 -11.41
C ASP A 163 2.97 -16.55 -12.73
N LYS A 164 2.34 -15.36 -12.73
CA LYS A 164 1.45 -15.00 -13.84
C LYS A 164 1.56 -13.55 -14.34
N LYS A 165 2.14 -12.65 -13.57
CA LYS A 165 2.08 -11.20 -13.86
C LYS A 165 3.42 -10.47 -13.68
N LEU A 166 4.48 -11.20 -13.39
CA LEU A 166 5.84 -10.69 -13.30
C LEU A 166 6.59 -10.96 -14.60
N TYR A 167 7.29 -9.98 -15.13
CA TYR A 167 8.21 -10.17 -16.24
C TYR A 167 9.51 -10.82 -15.76
N LEU A 168 10.21 -11.52 -16.65
CA LEU A 168 11.52 -12.13 -16.36
C LEU A 168 12.58 -11.15 -15.86
N THR A 169 12.37 -9.86 -16.11
CA THR A 169 13.25 -8.76 -15.67
C THR A 169 12.84 -8.16 -14.32
N GLY A 170 11.89 -8.77 -13.60
CA GLY A 170 11.31 -8.20 -12.38
C GLY A 170 10.32 -7.04 -12.59
N GLY A 171 10.08 -6.64 -13.84
CA GLY A 171 9.08 -5.63 -14.16
C GLY A 171 7.66 -6.14 -13.90
N CYS A 172 6.77 -5.24 -13.48
CA CYS A 172 5.36 -5.56 -13.21
C CYS A 172 4.44 -4.37 -13.54
N GLY A 173 3.13 -4.61 -13.62
CA GLY A 173 2.20 -3.56 -14.02
C GLY A 173 2.22 -3.31 -15.53
N ALA A 174 1.84 -4.31 -16.31
CA ALA A 174 1.98 -4.34 -17.78
C ALA A 174 1.14 -3.30 -18.51
N LEU A 175 0.00 -2.86 -17.94
CA LEU A 175 -0.98 -2.02 -18.61
C LEU A 175 -0.80 -0.54 -18.27
N TYR A 176 -0.77 0.32 -19.30
CA TYR A 176 -0.95 1.75 -19.08
C TYR A 176 -2.43 2.08 -18.78
N ASN A 177 -3.34 1.53 -19.56
CA ASN A 177 -4.79 1.57 -19.33
C ASN A 177 -5.40 0.23 -19.70
N GLY A 178 -6.47 -0.16 -18.99
CA GLY A 178 -7.17 -1.40 -19.26
C GLY A 178 -8.40 -1.61 -18.41
N THR A 179 -8.83 -2.86 -18.35
CA THR A 179 -9.94 -3.32 -17.52
C THR A 179 -9.42 -4.32 -16.50
N SER A 180 -9.92 -4.25 -15.28
CA SER A 180 -9.56 -5.16 -14.20
C SER A 180 -9.89 -6.63 -14.55
N PRO A 181 -9.02 -7.59 -14.15
CA PRO A 181 -9.33 -9.03 -14.25
C PRO A 181 -10.56 -9.50 -13.48
N TYR A 182 -11.06 -8.69 -12.53
CA TYR A 182 -12.35 -8.92 -11.87
C TYR A 182 -13.53 -8.24 -12.58
N GLY A 183 -13.26 -7.47 -13.62
CA GLY A 183 -14.29 -6.94 -14.49
C GLY A 183 -15.03 -8.06 -15.21
N ASN A 184 -16.31 -7.85 -15.45
CA ASN A 184 -17.14 -8.73 -16.26
C ASN A 184 -18.07 -7.87 -17.12
N PHE A 185 -18.94 -8.52 -17.90
CA PHE A 185 -19.86 -7.82 -18.79
C PHE A 185 -20.76 -6.79 -18.07
N PHE A 186 -21.05 -6.99 -16.79
CA PHE A 186 -21.89 -6.10 -15.98
C PHE A 186 -21.10 -5.13 -15.12
N VAL A 187 -19.85 -5.49 -14.75
CA VAL A 187 -18.98 -4.70 -13.88
C VAL A 187 -17.65 -4.49 -14.59
N ASP A 188 -17.57 -3.38 -15.32
CA ASP A 188 -16.35 -2.96 -16.02
C ASP A 188 -15.60 -1.97 -15.15
N GLN A 189 -14.56 -2.45 -14.48
CA GLN A 189 -13.66 -1.62 -13.65
C GLN A 189 -12.44 -1.19 -14.48
N LYS A 190 -12.36 0.08 -14.79
CA LYS A 190 -11.19 0.65 -15.48
C LYS A 190 -10.02 0.73 -14.52
N VAL A 191 -8.84 0.40 -15.05
CA VAL A 191 -7.58 0.45 -14.31
C VAL A 191 -6.51 1.12 -15.15
N HIS A 192 -5.55 1.79 -14.51
CA HIS A 192 -4.41 2.42 -15.18
C HIS A 192 -3.11 2.07 -14.47
N GLN A 193 -1.98 2.07 -15.22
CA GLN A 193 -0.66 1.72 -14.69
C GLN A 193 -0.69 0.42 -13.87
N ALA A 194 -1.36 -0.61 -14.43
CA ALA A 194 -1.97 -1.67 -13.66
C ALA A 194 -1.54 -3.07 -14.09
N TYR A 195 -1.84 -4.02 -13.22
CA TYR A 195 -1.82 -5.44 -13.54
C TYR A 195 -2.96 -5.79 -14.50
N GLY A 196 -2.65 -6.58 -15.51
CA GLY A 196 -3.63 -7.13 -16.45
C GLY A 196 -4.17 -8.49 -16.03
N TYR A 197 -4.77 -9.19 -17.01
CA TYR A 197 -5.15 -10.61 -16.87
C TYR A 197 -3.91 -11.48 -16.65
N GLU A 198 -4.13 -12.71 -16.21
CA GLU A 198 -3.08 -13.72 -16.09
C GLU A 198 -2.35 -13.87 -17.44
N TYR A 199 -1.01 -13.84 -17.41
CA TYR A 199 -0.14 -13.92 -18.59
C TYR A 199 -0.30 -12.78 -19.62
N GLN A 200 -1.00 -11.71 -19.26
CA GLN A 200 -1.04 -10.50 -20.09
C GLN A 200 0.23 -9.67 -19.89
N LEU A 201 1.30 -10.10 -20.54
CA LEU A 201 2.65 -9.54 -20.44
C LEU A 201 3.16 -9.12 -21.84
N PRO A 202 2.55 -8.11 -22.46
CA PRO A 202 2.98 -7.64 -23.79
C PRO A 202 4.39 -7.04 -23.70
N ASN A 203 5.26 -7.29 -24.70
CA ASN A 203 6.61 -6.73 -24.72
C ASN A 203 6.63 -5.29 -25.28
N ILE A 204 5.88 -5.05 -26.36
CA ILE A 204 5.95 -3.74 -27.07
C ILE A 204 5.20 -2.64 -26.30
N THR A 205 4.10 -2.99 -25.65
CA THR A 205 3.23 -2.05 -24.94
C THR A 205 3.33 -2.16 -23.42
N ALA A 206 4.36 -2.86 -22.93
CA ALA A 206 4.62 -2.99 -21.50
C ALA A 206 4.83 -1.61 -20.86
N TYR A 207 4.03 -1.29 -19.84
CA TYR A 207 4.21 -0.04 -19.09
C TYR A 207 5.35 -0.17 -18.08
N ASN A 208 5.26 -1.14 -17.19
CA ASN A 208 6.31 -1.56 -16.24
C ASN A 208 7.03 -0.38 -15.56
N GLU A 209 6.29 0.39 -14.80
CA GLU A 209 6.83 1.53 -14.08
C GLU A 209 7.86 1.09 -13.02
N THR A 210 8.99 1.80 -12.94
CA THR A 210 10.03 1.56 -11.92
C THR A 210 9.48 1.64 -10.50
N CYS A 211 8.51 2.53 -10.24
CA CYS A 211 7.85 2.62 -8.93
C CYS A 211 7.13 1.34 -8.55
N ALA A 212 6.54 0.64 -9.54
CA ALA A 212 5.91 -0.66 -9.30
C ALA A 212 6.93 -1.73 -8.91
N SER A 213 8.07 -1.79 -9.63
CA SER A 213 9.16 -2.71 -9.28
C SER A 213 9.73 -2.42 -7.89
N LEU A 214 9.95 -1.14 -7.53
CA LEU A 214 10.38 -0.76 -6.17
C LEU A 214 9.36 -1.17 -5.10
N GLY A 215 8.07 -0.99 -5.36
CA GLY A 215 7.00 -1.49 -4.49
C GLY A 215 7.06 -3.01 -4.33
N GLY A 216 7.35 -3.73 -5.42
CA GLY A 216 7.58 -5.18 -5.42
C GLY A 216 8.76 -5.59 -4.54
N VAL A 217 9.87 -4.85 -4.60
CA VAL A 217 11.05 -5.04 -3.72
C VAL A 217 10.66 -4.85 -2.24
N PHE A 218 9.88 -3.81 -1.91
CA PHE A 218 9.43 -3.61 -0.54
C PHE A 218 8.56 -4.76 -0.03
N TRP A 219 7.70 -5.29 -0.88
CA TRP A 219 6.84 -6.40 -0.52
C TRP A 219 7.62 -7.72 -0.43
N ALA A 220 8.44 -8.05 -1.43
CA ALA A 220 9.29 -9.24 -1.44
C ALA A 220 10.19 -9.33 -0.19
N TYR A 221 10.80 -8.20 0.21
CA TYR A 221 11.62 -8.13 1.41
C TYR A 221 10.85 -8.49 2.69
N ARG A 222 9.60 -8.06 2.81
CA ARG A 222 8.75 -8.35 3.96
C ARG A 222 8.24 -9.77 3.97
N MET A 223 7.90 -10.31 2.81
CA MET A 223 7.59 -11.74 2.67
C MET A 223 8.78 -12.59 3.11
N PHE A 224 9.99 -12.24 2.68
CA PHE A 224 11.21 -12.92 3.11
C PHE A 224 11.46 -12.80 4.62
N GLN A 225 11.10 -11.67 5.24
CA GLN A 225 11.21 -11.53 6.70
C GLN A 225 10.19 -12.38 7.45
N MET A 226 8.99 -12.58 6.90
CA MET A 226 7.97 -13.46 7.47
C MET A 226 8.35 -14.93 7.32
N GLU A 227 8.80 -15.31 6.13
CA GLU A 227 9.19 -16.66 5.75
C GLU A 227 10.44 -16.60 4.89
N PRO A 228 11.61 -17.01 5.40
CA PRO A 228 12.89 -16.87 4.69
C PRO A 228 13.06 -17.92 3.60
N GLU A 229 12.21 -17.87 2.58
CA GLU A 229 12.26 -18.73 1.40
C GLU A 229 13.01 -18.04 0.25
N ALA A 230 13.77 -18.84 -0.51
CA ALA A 230 14.62 -18.35 -1.60
C ALA A 230 13.83 -17.59 -2.67
N GLU A 231 12.58 -17.99 -2.94
CA GLU A 231 11.75 -17.37 -3.98
C GLU A 231 11.47 -15.88 -3.73
N TYR A 232 11.34 -15.46 -2.48
CA TYR A 232 11.14 -14.04 -2.16
C TYR A 232 12.41 -13.23 -2.41
N PHE A 233 13.55 -13.82 -2.13
CA PHE A 233 14.85 -13.20 -2.36
C PHE A 233 15.19 -13.13 -3.86
N ASP A 234 14.87 -14.15 -4.62
CA ASP A 234 15.07 -14.19 -6.08
C ASP A 234 14.26 -13.11 -6.80
N VAL A 235 13.06 -12.77 -6.28
CA VAL A 235 12.25 -11.68 -6.82
C VAL A 235 12.78 -10.30 -6.40
N LEU A 236 13.41 -10.22 -5.24
CA LEU A 236 13.96 -8.97 -4.70
C LEU A 236 15.23 -8.54 -5.48
N GLU A 237 16.08 -9.46 -5.95
CA GLU A 237 17.27 -9.19 -6.76
C GLU A 237 16.94 -8.65 -8.16
#